data_d286bc6764f4077e52338bb9e4cd4adb
#
_entry.id   d286bc6764f4077e52338bb9e4cd4adb
#
_cell.length_a   1.000
_cell.length_b   1.000
_cell.length_c   1.000
_cell.angle_alpha   90.00
_cell.angle_beta   90.00
_cell.angle_gamma   90.00
#
_symmetry.space_group_name_H-M   'P 1'
#
loop_
_entity.id
_entity.type
_entity.pdbx_description
1 polymer ?
#
loop_
_entity_poly.entity_id
_entity_poly.type
_entity_poly.pdbx_seq_one_letter_code
_entity_poly.pdbx_strand_id
1 'polypeptide(L)'
;MVITAIAAVALLASQCAHARDLGVIGPVYAIAEPSLLEVIQTKLRQMQANGDLSRLQRESQARIQREVEQPAPVPGITKTTRARSFHFDPSIEVPYPITDAEGRVIVAPGTRVNPLDTVSLSRPLLFIDARDTTQLDRAQRLLGERKGQVKLILTGGSYLDLMRRWKLAVFYDQQGHLTTQLGIRHVPALVTQDGKRLRIDELL
;
A
#
# COMPACT_ATOMS: atom_id res chain seq x y z
N MET A 1 -63.95 -9.22 0.65
CA MET A 1 -63.83 -9.71 2.04
C MET A 1 -63.10 -11.06 2.18
N VAL A 2 -63.15 -11.98 1.23
CA VAL A 2 -62.47 -13.29 1.33
C VAL A 2 -60.95 -13.21 1.17
N ILE A 3 -60.43 -12.32 0.32
CA ILE A 3 -58.99 -12.16 0.04
C ILE A 3 -58.23 -11.54 1.21
N THR A 4 -58.87 -10.65 1.98
CA THR A 4 -58.27 -10.03 3.18
C THR A 4 -58.17 -11.01 4.35
N ALA A 5 -59.07 -11.98 4.44
CA ALA A 5 -59.02 -13.02 5.46
C ALA A 5 -57.90 -14.03 5.23
N ILE A 6 -57.61 -14.38 3.97
CA ILE A 6 -56.51 -15.31 3.60
C ILE A 6 -55.11 -14.67 3.85
N ALA A 7 -54.98 -13.38 3.58
CA ALA A 7 -53.74 -12.67 3.88
C ALA A 7 -53.42 -12.56 5.38
N ALA A 8 -54.46 -12.38 6.21
CA ALA A 8 -54.28 -12.32 7.66
C ALA A 8 -53.90 -13.68 8.29
N VAL A 9 -54.41 -14.80 7.74
CA VAL A 9 -54.05 -16.18 8.20
C VAL A 9 -52.61 -16.51 7.78
N ALA A 10 -52.14 -16.08 6.60
CA ALA A 10 -50.76 -16.28 6.16
C ALA A 10 -49.73 -15.51 7.01
N LEU A 11 -50.07 -14.30 7.50
CA LEU A 11 -49.20 -13.52 8.39
C LEU A 11 -49.09 -14.12 9.79
N LEU A 12 -50.12 -14.81 10.29
CA LEU A 12 -50.10 -15.45 11.60
C LEU A 12 -49.35 -16.78 11.62
N ALA A 13 -49.21 -17.45 10.47
CA ALA A 13 -48.44 -18.70 10.33
C ALA A 13 -46.92 -18.51 10.32
N SER A 14 -46.41 -17.30 10.04
CA SER A 14 -44.99 -17.03 9.98
C SER A 14 -44.31 -16.78 11.34
N GLN A 15 -45.06 -16.78 12.44
CA GLN A 15 -44.52 -16.48 13.79
C GLN A 15 -44.02 -17.72 14.56
N CYS A 16 -44.09 -18.92 14.01
CA CYS A 16 -43.77 -20.15 14.75
C CYS A 16 -42.44 -20.82 14.39
N ALA A 17 -41.51 -20.13 13.70
CA ALA A 17 -40.16 -20.64 13.52
C ALA A 17 -39.29 -20.32 14.76
N HIS A 18 -39.60 -20.98 15.88
CA HIS A 18 -38.69 -20.98 17.03
C HIS A 18 -37.63 -22.05 16.75
N ALA A 19 -36.38 -21.62 16.53
CA ALA A 19 -35.22 -22.52 16.59
C ALA A 19 -35.19 -23.10 18.01
N ARG A 20 -35.59 -24.33 18.18
CA ARG A 20 -35.38 -25.06 19.43
C ARG A 20 -33.94 -25.51 19.47
N ASP A 21 -33.21 -25.05 20.48
CA ASP A 21 -31.99 -25.71 20.88
C ASP A 21 -32.35 -27.15 21.28
N LEU A 22 -31.91 -28.11 20.49
CA LEU A 22 -32.21 -29.54 20.71
C LEU A 22 -31.39 -30.10 21.87
N GLY A 23 -30.56 -29.29 22.52
CA GLY A 23 -29.67 -29.72 23.58
C GLY A 23 -28.63 -30.73 23.09
N VAL A 24 -27.94 -31.31 24.05
CA VAL A 24 -26.90 -32.31 23.77
C VAL A 24 -27.56 -33.67 23.51
N ILE A 25 -27.51 -34.14 22.25
CA ILE A 25 -28.01 -35.46 21.86
C ILE A 25 -26.82 -36.42 21.78
N GLY A 26 -26.63 -37.24 22.80
CA GLY A 26 -25.58 -38.27 22.88
C GLY A 26 -24.59 -38.09 24.01
N PRO A 27 -23.68 -39.02 24.22
CA PRO A 27 -22.65 -38.92 25.27
C PRO A 27 -21.68 -37.79 24.93
N VAL A 28 -21.65 -36.75 25.76
CA VAL A 28 -20.71 -35.64 25.67
C VAL A 28 -19.51 -35.94 26.54
N TYR A 29 -18.36 -35.99 25.93
CA TYR A 29 -17.10 -36.06 26.67
C TYR A 29 -16.70 -34.64 27.07
N ALA A 30 -16.31 -34.45 28.32
CA ALA A 30 -15.75 -33.16 28.75
C ALA A 30 -14.50 -32.84 27.91
N ILE A 31 -14.46 -31.63 27.33
CA ILE A 31 -13.26 -31.15 26.62
C ILE A 31 -12.16 -31.01 27.68
N ALA A 32 -11.16 -31.87 27.63
CA ALA A 32 -10.03 -31.87 28.57
C ALA A 32 -9.05 -30.72 28.29
N GLU A 33 -9.09 -30.16 27.09
CA GLU A 33 -8.23 -29.03 26.70
C GLU A 33 -8.86 -27.71 27.13
N PRO A 34 -8.06 -26.78 27.73
CA PRO A 34 -8.57 -25.47 28.08
C PRO A 34 -8.95 -24.70 26.80
N SER A 35 -9.99 -23.89 26.89
CA SER A 35 -10.39 -23.00 25.79
C SER A 35 -9.21 -22.13 25.35
N LEU A 36 -8.95 -22.06 24.03
CA LEU A 36 -7.91 -21.21 23.48
C LEU A 36 -8.04 -19.76 23.97
N LEU A 37 -9.26 -19.27 24.14
CA LEU A 37 -9.53 -17.93 24.67
C LEU A 37 -9.04 -17.78 26.11
N GLU A 38 -9.29 -18.78 26.97
CA GLU A 38 -8.81 -18.78 28.36
C GLU A 38 -7.28 -18.84 28.45
N VAL A 39 -6.66 -19.63 27.59
CA VAL A 39 -5.19 -19.70 27.49
C VAL A 39 -4.61 -18.34 27.11
N ILE A 40 -5.17 -17.69 26.08
CA ILE A 40 -4.75 -16.36 25.63
C ILE A 40 -4.93 -15.33 26.75
N GLN A 41 -6.10 -15.29 27.39
CA GLN A 41 -6.38 -14.35 28.48
C GLN A 41 -5.43 -14.55 29.67
N THR A 42 -5.19 -15.79 30.04
CA THR A 42 -4.27 -16.12 31.14
C THR A 42 -2.85 -15.69 30.80
N LYS A 43 -2.39 -15.96 29.57
CA LYS A 43 -1.07 -15.52 29.11
C LYS A 43 -0.93 -14.00 29.09
N LEU A 44 -1.94 -13.28 28.62
CA LEU A 44 -1.94 -11.82 28.62
C LEU A 44 -1.89 -11.24 30.05
N ARG A 45 -2.68 -11.78 31.00
CA ARG A 45 -2.63 -11.37 32.40
C ARG A 45 -1.23 -11.61 33.02
N GLN A 46 -0.65 -12.76 32.73
CA GLN A 46 0.72 -13.06 33.18
C GLN A 46 1.73 -12.07 32.61
N MET A 47 1.66 -11.78 31.29
CA MET A 47 2.55 -10.83 30.64
C MET A 47 2.34 -9.39 31.15
N GLN A 48 1.13 -9.05 31.57
CA GLN A 48 0.84 -7.76 32.19
C GLN A 48 1.45 -7.69 33.61
N ALA A 49 1.28 -8.75 34.41
CA ALA A 49 1.77 -8.79 35.78
C ALA A 49 3.31 -8.76 35.90
N ASN A 50 4.02 -9.41 34.99
CA ASN A 50 5.48 -9.44 34.94
C ASN A 50 6.12 -8.29 34.13
N GLY A 51 5.32 -7.39 33.56
CA GLY A 51 5.79 -6.24 32.79
C GLY A 51 6.22 -6.54 31.34
N ASP A 52 6.12 -7.79 30.89
CA ASP A 52 6.48 -8.19 29.52
C ASP A 52 5.66 -7.45 28.47
N LEU A 53 4.37 -7.24 28.73
CA LEU A 53 3.50 -6.52 27.80
C LEU A 53 3.99 -5.08 27.57
N SER A 54 4.35 -4.38 28.64
CA SER A 54 4.89 -3.01 28.58
C SER A 54 6.26 -2.96 27.90
N ARG A 55 7.09 -4.00 28.10
CA ARG A 55 8.37 -4.14 27.40
C ARG A 55 8.15 -4.30 25.89
N LEU A 56 7.29 -5.23 25.47
CA LEU A 56 6.96 -5.47 24.07
C LEU A 56 6.38 -4.23 23.37
N GLN A 57 5.53 -3.46 24.09
CA GLN A 57 5.02 -2.21 23.57
C GLN A 57 6.13 -1.19 23.31
N ARG A 58 7.05 -0.99 24.26
CA ARG A 58 8.19 -0.09 24.09
C ARG A 58 9.12 -0.53 22.95
N GLU A 59 9.42 -1.83 22.87
CA GLU A 59 10.24 -2.39 21.80
C GLU A 59 9.59 -2.23 20.44
N SER A 60 8.27 -2.44 20.35
CA SER A 60 7.49 -2.25 19.12
C SER A 60 7.49 -0.79 18.70
N GLN A 61 7.24 0.15 19.63
CA GLN A 61 7.30 1.58 19.35
C GLN A 61 8.69 2.01 18.86
N ALA A 62 9.76 1.56 19.54
CA ALA A 62 11.13 1.88 19.15
C ALA A 62 11.49 1.28 17.78
N ARG A 63 10.94 0.12 17.43
CA ARG A 63 11.11 -0.49 16.10
C ARG A 63 10.42 0.32 15.03
N ILE A 64 9.13 0.64 15.23
CA ILE A 64 8.35 1.46 14.32
C ILE A 64 9.03 2.82 14.09
N GLN A 65 9.48 3.47 15.15
CA GLN A 65 10.20 4.75 15.02
C GLN A 65 11.46 4.61 14.16
N ARG A 66 12.27 3.56 14.39
CA ARG A 66 13.46 3.30 13.57
C ARG A 66 13.12 3.02 12.11
N GLU A 67 12.07 2.25 11.84
CA GLU A 67 11.62 1.93 10.47
C GLU A 67 11.10 3.18 9.74
N VAL A 68 10.48 4.11 10.46
CA VAL A 68 10.05 5.41 9.90
C VAL A 68 11.26 6.32 9.62
N GLU A 69 12.21 6.37 10.54
CA GLU A 69 13.41 7.22 10.38
C GLU A 69 14.41 6.66 9.36
N GLN A 70 14.55 5.33 9.31
CA GLN A 70 15.47 4.61 8.44
C GLN A 70 14.76 3.42 7.80
N PRO A 71 13.92 3.64 6.81
CA PRO A 71 13.23 2.55 6.12
C PRO A 71 14.22 1.61 5.44
N ALA A 72 13.86 0.33 5.38
CA ALA A 72 14.66 -0.68 4.70
C ALA A 72 14.82 -0.32 3.22
N PRO A 73 16.03 -0.43 2.66
CA PRO A 73 16.26 -0.10 1.24
C PRO A 73 15.39 -0.96 0.33
N VAL A 74 15.01 -0.38 -0.80
CA VAL A 74 14.24 -1.09 -1.83
C VAL A 74 15.05 -2.27 -2.34
N PRO A 75 14.55 -3.50 -2.23
CA PRO A 75 15.28 -4.67 -2.69
C PRO A 75 15.42 -4.68 -4.22
N GLY A 76 16.55 -5.22 -4.71
CA GLY A 76 16.80 -5.37 -6.15
C GLY A 76 17.21 -4.09 -6.88
N ILE A 77 17.25 -2.94 -6.21
CA ILE A 77 17.78 -1.70 -6.77
C ILE A 77 19.28 -1.62 -6.54
N THR A 78 20.03 -1.30 -7.59
CA THR A 78 21.48 -1.16 -7.55
C THR A 78 21.93 0.19 -8.12
N LYS A 79 23.20 0.54 -7.89
CA LYS A 79 23.78 1.74 -8.48
C LYS A 79 23.93 1.59 -9.99
N THR A 80 23.61 2.64 -10.74
CA THR A 80 23.82 2.68 -12.19
C THR A 80 25.30 2.60 -12.52
N THR A 81 25.69 1.60 -13.29
CA THR A 81 27.06 1.43 -13.82
C THR A 81 27.14 1.70 -15.31
N ARG A 82 25.99 1.71 -16.00
CA ARG A 82 25.85 2.00 -17.42
C ARG A 82 24.59 2.79 -17.66
N ALA A 83 24.68 3.94 -18.27
CA ALA A 83 23.51 4.75 -18.61
C ALA A 83 22.55 3.97 -19.53
N ARG A 84 21.25 4.04 -19.24
CA ARG A 84 20.18 3.40 -20.01
C ARG A 84 18.99 4.33 -20.08
N SER A 85 18.34 4.39 -21.23
CA SER A 85 17.07 5.10 -21.42
C SER A 85 16.05 4.17 -22.01
N PHE A 86 14.81 4.25 -21.51
CA PHE A 86 13.68 3.47 -22.03
C PHE A 86 12.36 4.20 -21.76
N HIS A 87 11.30 3.71 -22.37
CA HIS A 87 9.96 4.28 -22.20
C HIS A 87 9.03 3.30 -21.47
N PHE A 88 8.19 3.85 -20.64
CA PHE A 88 7.10 3.17 -19.97
C PHE A 88 5.75 3.72 -20.48
N ASP A 89 4.86 2.84 -20.93
CA ASP A 89 3.49 3.17 -21.31
C ASP A 89 2.58 2.96 -20.09
N PRO A 90 2.01 4.02 -19.50
CA PRO A 90 1.14 3.90 -18.33
C PRO A 90 -0.30 3.50 -18.68
N SER A 91 -0.59 3.15 -19.95
CA SER A 91 -1.92 2.70 -20.34
C SER A 91 -2.34 1.46 -19.58
N ILE A 92 -3.57 1.44 -19.12
CA ILE A 92 -4.22 0.30 -18.47
C ILE A 92 -5.39 -0.18 -19.31
N GLU A 93 -5.63 -1.46 -19.30
CA GLU A 93 -6.84 -2.05 -19.86
C GLU A 93 -7.85 -2.26 -18.73
N VAL A 94 -9.07 -1.79 -18.92
CA VAL A 94 -10.13 -1.90 -17.91
C VAL A 94 -10.64 -3.35 -17.88
N PRO A 95 -10.40 -4.12 -16.79
CA PRO A 95 -10.70 -5.56 -16.78
C PRO A 95 -12.20 -5.86 -16.57
N TYR A 96 -12.92 -4.94 -15.94
CA TYR A 96 -14.35 -5.11 -15.62
C TYR A 96 -15.14 -3.86 -16.04
N PRO A 97 -16.46 -3.98 -16.36
CA PRO A 97 -17.26 -2.82 -16.68
C PRO A 97 -17.33 -1.85 -15.51
N ILE A 98 -17.10 -0.57 -15.76
CA ILE A 98 -17.36 0.50 -14.79
C ILE A 98 -18.78 1.00 -15.04
N THR A 99 -19.64 0.90 -14.03
CA THR A 99 -21.04 1.29 -14.11
C THR A 99 -21.33 2.50 -13.20
N ASP A 100 -22.37 3.27 -13.57
CA ASP A 100 -22.95 4.29 -12.69
C ASP A 100 -23.83 3.67 -11.59
N ALA A 101 -24.43 4.52 -10.75
CA ALA A 101 -25.32 4.08 -9.66
C ALA A 101 -26.59 3.38 -10.16
N GLU A 102 -26.99 3.62 -11.41
CA GLU A 102 -28.15 3.03 -12.08
C GLU A 102 -27.80 1.74 -12.85
N GLY A 103 -26.54 1.29 -12.80
CA GLY A 103 -26.04 0.07 -13.45
C GLY A 103 -25.74 0.22 -14.95
N ARG A 104 -25.73 1.43 -15.49
CA ARG A 104 -25.37 1.68 -16.90
C ARG A 104 -23.85 1.64 -17.05
N VAL A 105 -23.38 0.93 -18.07
CA VAL A 105 -21.92 0.83 -18.32
C VAL A 105 -21.38 2.17 -18.82
N ILE A 106 -20.49 2.79 -18.04
CA ILE A 106 -19.76 4.02 -18.39
C ILE A 106 -18.50 3.68 -19.19
N VAL A 107 -17.79 2.63 -18.77
CA VAL A 107 -16.59 2.15 -19.45
C VAL A 107 -16.70 0.65 -19.65
N ALA A 108 -16.58 0.20 -20.90
CA ALA A 108 -16.66 -1.21 -21.23
C ALA A 108 -15.36 -1.95 -20.85
N PRO A 109 -15.44 -3.25 -20.53
CA PRO A 109 -14.25 -4.10 -20.40
C PRO A 109 -13.40 -4.08 -21.67
N GLY A 110 -12.08 -4.18 -21.53
CA GLY A 110 -11.15 -4.13 -22.66
C GLY A 110 -10.84 -2.71 -23.15
N THR A 111 -11.51 -1.67 -22.60
CA THR A 111 -11.19 -0.28 -22.94
C THR A 111 -9.78 0.06 -22.46
N ARG A 112 -8.93 0.52 -23.37
CA ARG A 112 -7.58 0.99 -23.03
C ARG A 112 -7.62 2.48 -22.70
N VAL A 113 -7.15 2.84 -21.51
CA VAL A 113 -7.12 4.20 -20.98
C VAL A 113 -5.69 4.57 -20.62
N ASN A 114 -5.21 5.70 -21.14
CA ASN A 114 -3.92 6.25 -20.75
C ASN A 114 -4.12 7.44 -19.81
N PRO A 115 -3.64 7.38 -18.55
CA PRO A 115 -3.77 8.50 -17.62
C PRO A 115 -3.16 9.80 -18.12
N LEU A 116 -2.12 9.73 -18.98
CA LEU A 116 -1.47 10.90 -19.56
C LEU A 116 -2.30 11.60 -20.65
N ASP A 117 -3.43 11.05 -21.05
CA ASP A 117 -4.39 11.75 -21.90
C ASP A 117 -5.15 12.85 -21.13
N THR A 118 -5.28 12.69 -19.81
CA THR A 118 -6.05 13.60 -18.95
C THR A 118 -5.17 14.36 -17.98
N VAL A 119 -4.12 13.72 -17.43
CA VAL A 119 -3.25 14.29 -16.38
C VAL A 119 -1.80 14.21 -16.82
N SER A 120 -1.11 15.36 -16.84
CA SER A 120 0.32 15.42 -17.12
C SER A 120 1.16 15.19 -15.87
N LEU A 121 2.37 14.65 -16.03
CA LEU A 121 3.38 14.59 -14.97
C LEU A 121 3.84 16.02 -14.64
N SER A 122 3.34 16.57 -13.56
CA SER A 122 3.58 17.97 -13.17
C SER A 122 5.06 18.30 -12.90
N ARG A 123 5.84 17.31 -12.45
CA ARG A 123 7.28 17.43 -12.16
C ARG A 123 7.98 16.11 -12.44
N PRO A 124 9.20 16.11 -12.99
CA PRO A 124 10.02 14.92 -13.08
C PRO A 124 10.20 14.23 -11.73
N LEU A 125 10.33 12.90 -11.76
CA LEU A 125 10.63 12.11 -10.57
C LEU A 125 12.11 11.72 -10.62
N LEU A 126 12.83 11.98 -9.54
CA LEU A 126 14.24 11.58 -9.40
C LEU A 126 14.34 10.52 -8.30
N PHE A 127 14.73 9.33 -8.70
CA PHE A 127 14.98 8.20 -7.79
C PHE A 127 16.49 8.14 -7.46
N ILE A 128 16.81 8.10 -6.17
CA ILE A 128 18.19 7.97 -5.68
C ILE A 128 18.26 7.09 -4.42
N ASP A 129 19.45 6.59 -4.16
CA ASP A 129 19.79 6.02 -2.86
C ASP A 129 20.57 7.07 -2.05
N ALA A 130 19.96 7.57 -0.97
CA ALA A 130 20.57 8.61 -0.14
C ALA A 130 21.74 8.11 0.73
N ARG A 131 22.04 6.82 0.71
CA ARG A 131 23.24 6.25 1.34
C ARG A 131 24.50 6.46 0.48
N ASP A 132 24.31 6.74 -0.82
CA ASP A 132 25.40 7.01 -1.77
C ASP A 132 25.59 8.53 -1.95
N THR A 133 26.71 9.03 -1.48
CA THR A 133 27.04 10.47 -1.55
C THR A 133 27.13 10.98 -2.99
N THR A 134 27.59 10.18 -3.93
CA THR A 134 27.68 10.59 -5.35
C THR A 134 26.30 10.82 -5.95
N GLN A 135 25.29 10.03 -5.54
CA GLN A 135 23.92 10.22 -5.95
C GLN A 135 23.28 11.45 -5.29
N LEU A 136 23.62 11.74 -4.03
CA LEU A 136 23.20 12.96 -3.35
C LEU A 136 23.72 14.21 -4.06
N ASP A 137 25.01 14.24 -4.40
CA ASP A 137 25.63 15.36 -5.13
C ASP A 137 24.99 15.57 -6.51
N ARG A 138 24.70 14.47 -7.21
CA ARG A 138 23.99 14.54 -8.49
C ARG A 138 22.58 15.07 -8.35
N ALA A 139 21.87 14.61 -7.33
CA ALA A 139 20.52 15.08 -7.05
C ALA A 139 20.49 16.58 -6.72
N GLN A 140 21.46 17.08 -5.95
CA GLN A 140 21.57 18.53 -5.66
C GLN A 140 21.80 19.34 -6.94
N ARG A 141 22.69 18.88 -7.83
CA ARG A 141 22.89 19.57 -9.13
C ARG A 141 21.62 19.61 -9.97
N LEU A 142 20.93 18.47 -10.12
CA LEU A 142 19.68 18.40 -10.86
C LEU A 142 18.56 19.27 -10.25
N LEU A 143 18.46 19.31 -8.93
CA LEU A 143 17.54 20.19 -8.21
C LEU A 143 17.86 21.66 -8.47
N GLY A 144 19.13 22.05 -8.50
CA GLY A 144 19.57 23.40 -8.83
C GLY A 144 19.24 23.77 -10.27
N GLU A 145 19.60 22.95 -11.23
CA GLU A 145 19.35 23.15 -12.67
C GLU A 145 17.85 23.29 -12.98
N ARG A 146 17.02 22.52 -12.28
CA ARG A 146 15.56 22.51 -12.46
C ARG A 146 14.83 23.41 -11.47
N LYS A 147 15.53 24.30 -10.76
CA LYS A 147 14.95 25.26 -9.79
C LYS A 147 14.02 24.58 -8.77
N GLY A 148 14.39 23.40 -8.29
CA GLY A 148 13.59 22.62 -7.34
C GLY A 148 12.31 21.97 -7.93
N GLN A 149 12.09 22.08 -9.24
CA GLN A 149 10.92 21.50 -9.90
C GLN A 149 11.12 20.01 -10.22
N VAL A 150 11.53 19.22 -9.20
CA VAL A 150 11.72 17.77 -9.27
C VAL A 150 11.16 17.16 -7.99
N LYS A 151 10.46 16.05 -8.10
CA LYS A 151 10.07 15.23 -6.94
C LYS A 151 11.19 14.23 -6.64
N LEU A 152 11.81 14.37 -5.48
CA LEU A 152 12.87 13.48 -5.03
C LEU A 152 12.26 12.27 -4.31
N ILE A 153 12.61 11.06 -4.77
CA ILE A 153 12.12 9.79 -4.23
C ILE A 153 13.33 8.94 -3.85
N LEU A 154 13.40 8.51 -2.60
CA LEU A 154 14.48 7.67 -2.13
C LEU A 154 14.14 6.19 -2.29
N THR A 155 15.13 5.41 -2.68
CA THR A 155 15.14 3.94 -2.66
C THR A 155 15.95 3.37 -1.50
N GLY A 156 16.65 4.25 -0.75
CA GLY A 156 17.42 3.91 0.44
C GLY A 156 17.84 5.15 1.21
N GLY A 157 18.08 4.99 2.50
CA GLY A 157 18.47 6.07 3.42
C GLY A 157 17.30 6.79 4.08
N SER A 158 17.61 7.74 4.96
CA SER A 158 16.62 8.49 5.73
C SER A 158 16.04 9.66 4.93
N TYR A 159 14.79 9.54 4.52
CA TYR A 159 14.08 10.64 3.86
C TYR A 159 13.81 11.81 4.82
N LEU A 160 13.58 11.54 6.12
CA LEU A 160 13.37 12.58 7.12
C LEU A 160 14.62 13.43 7.34
N ASP A 161 15.80 12.81 7.40
CA ASP A 161 17.05 13.54 7.55
C ASP A 161 17.33 14.41 6.32
N LEU A 162 17.07 13.86 5.13
CA LEU A 162 17.26 14.60 3.90
C LEU A 162 16.29 15.79 3.78
N MET A 163 15.02 15.60 4.17
CA MET A 163 14.04 16.70 4.26
C MET A 163 14.50 17.80 5.20
N ARG A 164 15.02 17.45 6.38
CA ARG A 164 15.54 18.43 7.35
C ARG A 164 16.74 19.22 6.81
N ARG A 165 17.68 18.49 6.16
CA ARG A 165 18.91 19.11 5.62
C ARG A 165 18.66 20.00 4.41
N TRP A 166 17.82 19.53 3.48
CA TRP A 166 17.63 20.22 2.19
C TRP A 166 16.42 21.15 2.19
N LYS A 167 15.58 21.13 3.24
CA LYS A 167 14.38 21.95 3.38
C LYS A 167 13.40 21.80 2.20
N LEU A 168 13.28 20.60 1.67
CA LEU A 168 12.39 20.25 0.57
C LEU A 168 11.63 18.95 0.88
N ALA A 169 10.51 18.74 0.19
CA ALA A 169 9.77 17.49 0.30
C ALA A 169 10.55 16.33 -0.35
N VAL A 170 10.77 15.27 0.41
CA VAL A 170 11.41 14.03 -0.05
C VAL A 170 10.42 12.90 0.19
N PHE A 171 10.27 12.04 -0.80
CA PHE A 171 9.40 10.88 -0.75
C PHE A 171 10.25 9.60 -0.63
N TYR A 172 9.63 8.50 -0.25
CA TYR A 172 10.27 7.20 -0.20
C TYR A 172 9.47 6.20 -1.04
N ASP A 173 10.14 5.39 -1.86
CA ASP A 173 9.50 4.32 -2.61
C ASP A 173 9.26 3.12 -1.69
N GLN A 174 8.10 3.11 -1.03
CA GLN A 174 7.74 2.05 -0.10
C GLN A 174 7.66 0.71 -0.83
N GLN A 175 8.45 -0.28 -0.35
CA GLN A 175 8.50 -1.64 -0.89
C GLN A 175 8.85 -1.70 -2.39
N GLY A 176 9.36 -0.63 -3.00
CA GLY A 176 9.71 -0.60 -4.41
C GLY A 176 8.53 -0.58 -5.37
N HIS A 177 7.37 -0.10 -4.93
CA HIS A 177 6.18 -0.07 -5.79
C HIS A 177 6.39 0.74 -7.07
N LEU A 178 6.95 1.96 -6.95
CA LEU A 178 7.17 2.82 -8.11
C LEU A 178 8.29 2.31 -9.00
N THR A 179 9.41 1.90 -8.41
CA THR A 179 10.54 1.36 -9.17
C THR A 179 10.16 0.09 -9.92
N THR A 180 9.40 -0.81 -9.28
CA THR A 180 8.89 -2.03 -9.93
C THR A 180 7.94 -1.71 -11.07
N GLN A 181 6.95 -0.84 -10.83
CA GLN A 181 5.98 -0.46 -11.84
C GLN A 181 6.62 0.22 -13.06
N LEU A 182 7.60 1.09 -12.83
CA LEU A 182 8.31 1.81 -13.88
C LEU A 182 9.44 1.00 -14.53
N GLY A 183 9.77 -0.18 -14.02
CA GLY A 183 10.86 -1.02 -14.52
C GLY A 183 12.25 -0.48 -14.23
N ILE A 184 12.40 0.39 -13.21
CA ILE A 184 13.66 0.94 -12.76
C ILE A 184 14.41 -0.14 -11.98
N ARG A 185 15.66 -0.39 -12.35
CA ARG A 185 16.54 -1.35 -11.67
C ARG A 185 17.80 -0.71 -11.12
N HIS A 186 18.15 0.45 -11.66
CA HIS A 186 19.37 1.15 -11.27
C HIS A 186 19.08 2.63 -10.95
N VAL A 187 19.75 3.15 -9.94
CA VAL A 187 19.64 4.54 -9.53
C VAL A 187 21.02 5.21 -9.51
N PRO A 188 21.11 6.50 -9.79
CA PRO A 188 20.03 7.49 -9.97
C PRO A 188 19.23 7.25 -11.25
N ALA A 189 17.90 7.48 -11.17
CA ALA A 189 17.02 7.42 -12.33
C ALA A 189 16.10 8.64 -12.37
N LEU A 190 15.99 9.24 -13.56
CA LEU A 190 15.13 10.39 -13.81
C LEU A 190 13.94 9.96 -14.67
N VAL A 191 12.73 10.22 -14.22
CA VAL A 191 11.49 9.96 -14.97
C VAL A 191 10.92 11.29 -15.44
N THR A 192 10.71 11.42 -16.74
CA THR A 192 10.11 12.58 -17.38
C THR A 192 8.94 12.15 -18.26
N GLN A 193 8.01 13.05 -18.54
CA GLN A 193 6.97 12.77 -19.50
C GLN A 193 7.50 13.03 -20.93
N ASP A 194 7.22 12.10 -21.84
CA ASP A 194 7.50 12.18 -23.26
C ASP A 194 6.22 11.84 -24.05
N GLY A 195 5.45 12.87 -24.37
CA GLY A 195 4.12 12.71 -24.96
C GLY A 195 3.16 11.93 -24.07
N LYS A 196 2.70 10.78 -24.56
CA LYS A 196 1.78 9.86 -23.86
C LYS A 196 2.52 8.71 -23.13
N ARG A 197 3.82 8.81 -22.96
CA ARG A 197 4.66 7.83 -22.26
C ARG A 197 5.53 8.53 -21.23
N LEU A 198 6.10 7.74 -20.32
CA LEU A 198 7.14 8.20 -19.43
C LEU A 198 8.49 7.72 -19.97
N ARG A 199 9.43 8.64 -20.09
CA ARG A 199 10.83 8.34 -20.37
C ARG A 199 11.58 8.17 -19.06
N ILE A 200 12.29 7.08 -18.92
CA ILE A 200 13.12 6.74 -17.77
C ILE A 200 14.57 6.74 -18.21
N ASP A 201 15.38 7.58 -17.56
CA ASP A 201 16.83 7.69 -17.80
C ASP A 201 17.55 7.22 -16.52
N GLU A 202 18.20 6.04 -16.56
CA GLU A 202 19.12 5.57 -15.51
C GLU A 202 20.47 6.24 -15.77
N LEU A 203 20.89 7.08 -14.82
CA LEU A 203 22.00 8.04 -15.00
C LEU A 203 23.31 7.51 -14.37
N LEU A 204 24.45 7.79 -15.00
CA LEU A 204 25.79 7.55 -14.40
C LEU A 204 26.13 8.61 -13.36
#